data_4b667e6d907e8de70a9b9d75fdf8aa3c
#
_entry.id   4b667e6d907e8de70a9b9d75fdf8aa3c
#
_cell.length_a   1.000
_cell.length_b   1.000
_cell.length_c   1.000
_cell.angle_alpha   90.00
_cell.angle_beta   90.00
_cell.angle_gamma   90.00
#
_symmetry.space_group_name_H-M   'P 1'
#
loop_
_entity.id
_entity.type
_entity.pdbx_description
1 polymer ?
#
loop_
_entity_poly.entity_id
_entity_poly.type
_entity_poly.pdbx_seq_one_letter_code
_entity_poly.pdbx_strand_id
1 'polypeptide(L)'
;MKKKLFTRKTPFLFTHLRKKPCPIGHFKTENDLYLAYVDWLDYYDPIGFVRNWGILHEYEPEARDLVQRVQRCFNAEEFAVTLRECLVEWFCEEDIKPHFWQHGVCTVAEDGWALWRRFEFDLQQISKRSHLRKNHTIPATLALSTAPSSLLNK
;
A
#
# COMPACT_ATOMS: atom_id res chain seq x y z
N MET A 1 -11.85 -14.77 -15.41
CA MET A 1 -11.30 -16.10 -15.80
C MET A 1 -10.66 -16.70 -14.56
N LYS A 2 -11.30 -17.70 -13.93
CA LYS A 2 -10.82 -18.29 -12.67
C LYS A 2 -9.59 -19.16 -12.95
N LYS A 3 -8.49 -18.91 -12.24
CA LYS A 3 -7.24 -19.72 -12.33
C LYS A 3 -7.50 -21.10 -11.72
N LYS A 4 -7.46 -22.19 -12.51
CA LYS A 4 -7.49 -23.56 -12.01
C LYS A 4 -6.10 -23.95 -11.49
N LEU A 5 -6.01 -24.27 -10.22
CA LEU A 5 -4.78 -24.72 -9.56
C LEU A 5 -4.48 -26.19 -9.88
N PHE A 6 -3.30 -26.42 -10.44
CA PHE A 6 -2.76 -27.77 -10.64
C PHE A 6 -2.06 -28.23 -9.34
N THR A 7 -2.63 -29.25 -8.69
CA THR A 7 -2.02 -29.88 -7.51
C THR A 7 -0.82 -30.74 -7.89
N ARG A 8 0.40 -30.24 -7.79
CA ARG A 8 1.60 -31.08 -7.65
C ARG A 8 2.12 -30.94 -6.21
N LYS A 9 1.97 -32.01 -5.43
CA LYS A 9 2.55 -32.15 -4.10
C LYS A 9 4.05 -32.36 -4.22
N THR A 10 4.84 -31.34 -4.01
CA THR A 10 6.24 -31.46 -3.59
C THR A 10 6.43 -30.66 -2.32
N PRO A 11 6.89 -31.25 -1.21
CA PRO A 11 7.11 -30.50 0.02
C PRO A 11 8.38 -29.66 -0.14
N PHE A 12 8.24 -28.40 -0.52
CA PHE A 12 9.34 -27.45 -0.39
C PHE A 12 9.39 -26.96 1.06
N LEU A 13 10.40 -27.47 1.80
CA LEU A 13 10.80 -26.99 3.12
C LEU A 13 11.45 -25.60 3.01
N PHE A 14 10.66 -24.57 2.77
CA PHE A 14 11.10 -23.19 2.99
C PHE A 14 10.48 -22.67 4.30
N THR A 15 10.96 -23.19 5.42
CA THR A 15 10.76 -22.57 6.75
C THR A 15 11.74 -21.42 6.95
N HIS A 16 11.78 -20.47 6.05
CA HIS A 16 12.32 -19.16 6.40
C HIS A 16 11.22 -18.38 7.09
N LEU A 17 11.42 -18.11 8.37
CA LEU A 17 10.65 -17.15 9.16
C LEU A 17 10.68 -15.80 8.43
N ARG A 18 9.73 -15.59 7.52
CA ARG A 18 9.58 -14.30 6.88
C ARG A 18 9.18 -13.31 7.97
N LYS A 19 9.98 -12.27 8.12
CA LYS A 19 9.58 -11.13 8.94
C LYS A 19 8.33 -10.54 8.32
N LYS A 20 7.34 -10.23 9.17
CA LYS A 20 6.16 -9.46 8.74
C LYS A 20 6.63 -8.24 7.96
N PRO A 21 6.12 -8.00 6.75
CA PRO A 21 6.52 -6.84 5.99
C PRO A 21 6.17 -5.60 6.79
N CYS A 22 7.21 -4.87 7.18
CA CYS A 22 7.06 -3.54 7.75
C CYS A 22 7.41 -2.57 6.61
N PRO A 23 6.50 -1.73 6.16
CA PRO A 23 6.81 -0.78 5.12
C PRO A 23 7.96 0.11 5.59
N ILE A 24 9.15 -0.09 4.99
CA ILE A 24 10.35 0.67 5.27
C ILE A 24 10.20 2.00 4.53
N GLY A 25 9.92 3.08 5.26
CA GLY A 25 9.83 4.42 4.70
C GLY A 25 8.43 5.02 4.73
N HIS A 26 8.29 6.12 4.01
CA HIS A 26 7.02 6.82 3.84
C HIS A 26 6.43 6.51 2.46
N PHE A 27 5.15 6.25 2.44
CA PHE A 27 4.39 6.15 1.19
C PHE A 27 4.33 7.51 0.51
N LYS A 28 4.55 7.54 -0.80
CA LYS A 28 4.49 8.76 -1.61
C LYS A 28 3.48 8.66 -2.74
N THR A 29 3.21 7.47 -3.20
CA THR A 29 2.38 7.18 -4.37
C THR A 29 1.50 5.95 -4.12
N GLU A 30 0.44 5.80 -4.91
CA GLU A 30 -0.37 4.57 -4.91
C GLU A 30 0.45 3.33 -5.27
N ASN A 31 1.52 3.50 -6.05
CA ASN A 31 2.42 2.40 -6.38
C ASN A 31 3.17 1.87 -5.13
N ASP A 32 3.50 2.75 -4.18
CA ASP A 32 4.12 2.31 -2.92
C ASP A 32 3.13 1.48 -2.09
N LEU A 33 1.85 1.88 -2.05
CA LEU A 33 0.80 1.11 -1.41
C LEU A 33 0.57 -0.23 -2.11
N TYR A 34 0.54 -0.23 -3.44
CA TYR A 34 0.41 -1.44 -4.25
C TYR A 34 1.52 -2.45 -3.91
N LEU A 35 2.78 -2.02 -3.92
CA LEU A 35 3.91 -2.89 -3.58
C LEU A 35 3.82 -3.41 -2.14
N ALA A 36 3.38 -2.57 -1.20
CA ALA A 36 3.16 -3.00 0.18
C ALA A 36 2.05 -4.07 0.29
N TYR A 37 0.99 -3.98 -0.50
CA TYR A 37 -0.04 -5.03 -0.55
C TYR A 37 0.44 -6.32 -1.23
N VAL A 38 1.29 -6.25 -2.26
CA VAL A 38 1.93 -7.44 -2.83
C VAL A 38 2.75 -8.17 -1.77
N ASP A 39 3.65 -7.47 -1.08
CA ASP A 39 4.48 -8.04 -0.02
C ASP A 39 3.65 -8.60 1.14
N TRP A 40 2.57 -7.92 1.49
CA TRP A 40 1.65 -8.32 2.56
C TRP A 40 0.86 -9.59 2.16
N LEU A 41 0.34 -9.69 0.93
CA LEU A 41 -0.33 -10.89 0.42
C LEU A 41 0.64 -12.05 0.29
N ASP A 42 1.85 -11.83 -0.20
CA ASP A 42 2.90 -12.85 -0.24
C ASP A 42 3.26 -13.38 1.16
N TYR A 43 3.27 -12.49 2.16
CA TYR A 43 3.54 -12.86 3.56
C TYR A 43 2.45 -13.77 4.13
N TYR A 44 1.19 -13.38 3.98
CA TYR A 44 0.05 -14.15 4.49
C TYR A 44 -0.28 -15.37 3.62
N ASP A 45 0.01 -15.28 2.33
CA ASP A 45 -0.07 -16.37 1.36
C ASP A 45 -1.43 -17.09 1.39
N PRO A 46 -2.54 -16.39 1.12
CA PRO A 46 -3.90 -16.92 1.31
C PRO A 46 -4.20 -18.20 0.51
N ILE A 47 -3.59 -18.37 -0.65
CA ILE A 47 -3.77 -19.53 -1.54
C ILE A 47 -2.64 -20.55 -1.35
N GLY A 48 -1.46 -20.11 -0.92
CA GLY A 48 -0.31 -20.99 -0.74
C GLY A 48 0.68 -20.97 -1.89
N PHE A 49 0.67 -19.98 -2.75
CA PHE A 49 1.62 -19.84 -3.85
C PHE A 49 3.06 -19.81 -3.36
N VAL A 50 3.31 -19.02 -2.35
CA VAL A 50 4.64 -18.85 -1.78
C VAL A 50 5.09 -20.09 -1.04
N ARG A 51 4.23 -20.65 -0.18
CA ARG A 51 4.56 -21.81 0.65
C ARG A 51 4.68 -23.09 -0.15
N ASN A 52 3.77 -23.33 -1.10
CA ASN A 52 3.71 -24.61 -1.81
C ASN A 52 4.61 -24.64 -3.04
N TRP A 53 4.86 -23.49 -3.68
CA TRP A 53 5.60 -23.44 -4.94
C TRP A 53 6.77 -22.46 -4.94
N GLY A 54 6.95 -21.66 -3.87
CA GLY A 54 8.02 -20.67 -3.78
C GLY A 54 7.85 -19.51 -4.76
N ILE A 55 6.64 -19.32 -5.29
CA ILE A 55 6.34 -18.25 -6.26
C ILE A 55 6.00 -16.96 -5.50
N LEU A 56 6.73 -15.90 -5.79
CA LEU A 56 6.51 -14.56 -5.26
C LEU A 56 5.77 -13.71 -6.28
N HIS A 57 5.07 -12.69 -5.77
CA HIS A 57 4.38 -11.69 -6.59
C HIS A 57 3.22 -12.25 -7.44
N GLU A 58 2.73 -13.47 -7.14
CA GLU A 58 1.54 -14.02 -7.81
C GLU A 58 0.25 -13.28 -7.42
N TYR A 59 0.28 -12.50 -6.34
CA TYR A 59 -0.84 -11.69 -5.86
C TYR A 59 -0.85 -10.26 -6.42
N GLU A 60 -0.05 -9.95 -7.44
CA GLU A 60 -0.01 -8.61 -8.05
C GLU A 60 -1.38 -8.13 -8.58
N PRO A 61 -2.19 -8.97 -9.27
CA PRO A 61 -3.51 -8.56 -9.74
C PRO A 61 -4.46 -8.22 -8.58
N GLU A 62 -4.47 -9.06 -7.53
CA GLU A 62 -5.32 -8.91 -6.35
C GLU A 62 -4.90 -7.66 -5.55
N ALA A 63 -3.59 -7.41 -5.40
CA ALA A 63 -3.08 -6.22 -4.76
C ALA A 63 -3.50 -4.93 -5.49
N ARG A 64 -3.50 -4.96 -6.83
CA ARG A 64 -3.93 -3.83 -7.65
C ARG A 64 -5.42 -3.54 -7.51
N ASP A 65 -6.25 -4.58 -7.51
CA ASP A 65 -7.68 -4.47 -7.28
C ASP A 65 -7.98 -3.96 -5.86
N LEU A 66 -7.22 -4.46 -4.86
CA LEU A 66 -7.35 -4.05 -3.48
C LEU A 66 -7.05 -2.57 -3.26
N VAL A 67 -6.00 -2.02 -3.91
CA VAL A 67 -5.69 -0.57 -3.88
C VAL A 67 -6.86 0.28 -4.35
N GLN A 68 -7.58 -0.17 -5.38
CA GLN A 68 -8.74 0.56 -5.91
C GLN A 68 -9.96 0.47 -4.98
N ARG A 69 -10.15 -0.67 -4.30
CA ARG A 69 -11.33 -0.92 -3.45
C ARG A 69 -11.18 -0.37 -2.04
N VAL A 70 -9.98 -0.39 -1.47
CA VAL A 70 -9.73 0.03 -0.08
C VAL A 70 -10.15 1.48 0.20
N GLN A 71 -10.11 2.34 -0.81
CA GLN A 71 -10.53 3.75 -0.72
C GLN A 71 -12.00 3.91 -0.30
N ARG A 72 -12.81 2.86 -0.42
CA ARG A 72 -14.24 2.86 -0.05
C ARG A 72 -14.51 2.27 1.33
N CYS A 73 -13.48 1.74 1.98
CA CYS A 73 -13.59 1.17 3.32
C CYS A 73 -13.41 2.28 4.37
N PHE A 74 -14.17 2.19 5.46
CA PHE A 74 -14.08 3.12 6.58
C PHE A 74 -13.42 2.51 7.81
N ASN A 75 -13.30 1.19 7.86
CA ASN A 75 -12.73 0.43 8.98
C ASN A 75 -12.14 -0.92 8.53
N ALA A 76 -11.52 -1.63 9.47
CA ALA A 76 -10.88 -2.91 9.21
C ALA A 76 -11.89 -4.03 8.87
N GLU A 77 -13.13 -3.95 9.40
CA GLU A 77 -14.20 -4.91 9.14
C GLU A 77 -14.66 -4.83 7.67
N GLU A 78 -14.88 -3.62 7.17
CA GLU A 78 -15.22 -3.40 5.77
C GLU A 78 -14.06 -3.79 4.85
N PHE A 79 -12.82 -3.50 5.26
CA PHE A 79 -11.65 -3.98 4.55
C PHE A 79 -11.59 -5.50 4.50
N ALA A 80 -11.94 -6.21 5.59
CA ALA A 80 -11.98 -7.67 5.62
C ALA A 80 -12.98 -8.23 4.60
N VAL A 81 -14.17 -7.62 4.49
CA VAL A 81 -15.18 -7.99 3.48
C VAL A 81 -14.63 -7.75 2.06
N THR A 82 -14.07 -6.57 1.82
CA THR A 82 -13.48 -6.19 0.53
C THR A 82 -12.33 -7.13 0.12
N LEU A 83 -11.47 -7.50 1.06
CA LEU A 83 -10.37 -8.45 0.83
C LEU A 83 -10.91 -9.82 0.43
N ARG A 84 -11.93 -10.31 1.15
CA ARG A 84 -12.58 -11.59 0.83
C ARG A 84 -13.18 -11.58 -0.57
N GLU A 85 -13.96 -10.57 -0.91
CA GLU A 85 -14.56 -10.40 -2.23
C GLU A 85 -13.50 -10.40 -3.32
N CYS A 86 -12.43 -9.61 -3.13
CA CYS A 86 -11.30 -9.55 -4.04
C CYS A 86 -10.67 -10.94 -4.27
N LEU A 87 -10.39 -11.68 -3.20
CA LEU A 87 -9.79 -13.01 -3.32
C LEU A 87 -10.74 -14.04 -3.98
N VAL A 88 -12.04 -14.00 -3.65
CA VAL A 88 -13.04 -14.93 -4.25
C VAL A 88 -13.29 -14.62 -5.73
N GLU A 89 -13.11 -13.39 -6.18
CA GLU A 89 -13.20 -13.06 -7.60
C GLU A 89 -12.07 -13.67 -8.43
N TRP A 90 -10.87 -13.75 -7.86
CA TRP A 90 -9.68 -14.27 -8.52
C TRP A 90 -9.49 -15.78 -8.33
N PHE A 91 -9.92 -16.32 -7.17
CA PHE A 91 -9.74 -17.72 -6.80
C PHE A 91 -11.08 -18.38 -6.49
N CYS A 92 -11.09 -19.71 -6.45
CA CYS A 92 -12.23 -20.43 -5.88
C CYS A 92 -12.17 -20.33 -4.36
N GLU A 93 -13.34 -20.23 -3.70
CA GLU A 93 -13.40 -20.09 -2.23
C GLU A 93 -12.73 -21.29 -1.51
N GLU A 94 -12.85 -22.49 -2.09
CA GLU A 94 -12.21 -23.72 -1.60
C GLU A 94 -10.68 -23.72 -1.68
N ASP A 95 -10.08 -22.88 -2.53
CA ASP A 95 -8.64 -22.75 -2.67
C ASP A 95 -8.04 -21.82 -1.61
N ILE A 96 -8.88 -20.96 -1.00
CA ILE A 96 -8.46 -20.02 0.02
C ILE A 96 -8.36 -20.76 1.36
N LYS A 97 -7.19 -20.71 2.00
CA LYS A 97 -6.93 -21.42 3.25
C LYS A 97 -8.01 -21.15 4.32
N PRO A 98 -8.64 -22.19 4.91
CA PRO A 98 -9.72 -22.00 5.87
C PRO A 98 -9.37 -21.14 7.07
N HIS A 99 -8.14 -21.25 7.60
CA HIS A 99 -7.68 -20.45 8.73
C HIS A 99 -7.58 -18.95 8.39
N PHE A 100 -7.50 -18.61 7.11
CA PHE A 100 -7.50 -17.23 6.66
C PHE A 100 -8.84 -16.54 6.98
N TRP A 101 -9.93 -17.31 6.92
CA TRP A 101 -11.28 -16.81 7.21
C TRP A 101 -11.67 -16.92 8.68
N GLN A 102 -11.25 -17.99 9.37
CA GLN A 102 -11.78 -18.33 10.70
C GLN A 102 -11.10 -17.59 11.85
N HIS A 103 -9.78 -17.40 11.77
CA HIS A 103 -9.00 -16.80 12.87
C HIS A 103 -8.02 -15.73 12.39
N GLY A 104 -7.68 -15.72 11.12
CA GLY A 104 -6.68 -14.83 10.54
C GLY A 104 -7.28 -13.58 9.91
N VAL A 105 -8.58 -13.61 9.56
CA VAL A 105 -9.16 -12.48 8.82
C VAL A 105 -9.10 -11.19 9.61
N CYS A 106 -9.43 -11.20 10.90
CA CYS A 106 -9.34 -10.00 11.72
C CYS A 106 -7.91 -9.45 11.76
N THR A 107 -6.92 -10.29 12.09
CA THR A 107 -5.50 -9.86 12.15
C THR A 107 -4.96 -9.49 10.77
N VAL A 108 -5.27 -10.29 9.75
CA VAL A 108 -4.86 -10.00 8.36
C VAL A 108 -5.50 -8.70 7.88
N ALA A 109 -6.79 -8.52 8.11
CA ALA A 109 -7.51 -7.33 7.72
C ALA A 109 -7.03 -6.08 8.49
N GLU A 110 -6.79 -6.21 9.79
CA GLU A 110 -6.21 -5.12 10.60
C GLU A 110 -4.85 -4.68 10.07
N ASP A 111 -3.99 -5.62 9.72
CA ASP A 111 -2.68 -5.32 9.15
C ASP A 111 -2.79 -4.66 7.76
N GLY A 112 -3.65 -5.19 6.89
CA GLY A 112 -3.90 -4.61 5.58
C GLY A 112 -4.54 -3.22 5.66
N TRP A 113 -5.48 -3.05 6.59
CA TRP A 113 -6.08 -1.75 6.89
C TRP A 113 -5.06 -0.75 7.45
N ALA A 114 -4.13 -1.21 8.29
CA ALA A 114 -3.06 -0.37 8.83
C ALA A 114 -2.13 0.16 7.73
N LEU A 115 -1.87 -0.62 6.65
CA LEU A 115 -1.12 -0.13 5.48
C LEU A 115 -1.85 1.03 4.81
N TRP A 116 -3.15 0.92 4.60
CA TRP A 116 -3.98 1.99 4.04
C TRP A 116 -3.96 3.25 4.92
N ARG A 117 -4.20 3.10 6.22
CA ARG A 117 -4.18 4.24 7.17
C ARG A 117 -2.84 4.96 7.20
N ARG A 118 -1.75 4.20 7.09
CA ARG A 118 -0.40 4.76 7.02
C ARG A 118 -0.20 5.53 5.72
N PHE A 119 -0.67 4.99 4.59
CA PHE A 119 -0.61 5.66 3.30
C PHE A 119 -1.37 6.98 3.31
N GLU A 120 -2.62 7.00 3.79
CA GLU A 120 -3.41 8.24 3.94
C GLU A 120 -2.68 9.29 4.80
N PHE A 121 -2.13 8.85 5.93
CA PHE A 121 -1.38 9.73 6.82
C PHE A 121 -0.17 10.35 6.11
N ASP A 122 0.62 9.56 5.43
CA ASP A 122 1.83 10.02 4.73
C ASP A 122 1.48 11.02 3.61
N LEU A 123 0.43 10.77 2.83
CA LEU A 123 -0.05 11.71 1.82
C LEU A 123 -0.51 13.06 2.42
N GLN A 124 -1.21 13.02 3.55
CA GLN A 124 -1.60 14.24 4.25
C GLN A 124 -0.40 15.07 4.71
N GLN A 125 0.67 14.42 5.18
CA GLN A 125 1.90 15.11 5.58
C GLN A 125 2.60 15.76 4.38
N ILE A 126 2.64 15.10 3.23
CA ILE A 126 3.20 15.64 1.99
C ILE A 126 2.41 16.89 1.56
N SER A 127 1.09 16.78 1.56
CA SER A 127 0.20 17.90 1.20
C SER A 127 0.42 19.13 2.10
N LYS A 128 0.46 18.94 3.43
CA LYS A 128 0.72 20.02 4.39
C LYS A 128 2.06 20.70 4.14
N ARG A 129 3.12 19.93 3.88
CA ARG A 129 4.46 20.48 3.58
C ARG A 129 4.50 21.28 2.29
N SER A 130 3.77 20.87 1.28
CA SER A 130 3.69 21.59 0.00
C SER A 130 2.96 22.94 0.14
N HIS A 131 1.90 23.00 0.93
CA HIS A 131 1.19 24.24 1.22
C HIS A 131 2.06 25.24 2.01
N LEU A 132 2.80 24.79 3.01
CA LEU A 132 3.71 25.64 3.77
C LEU A 132 4.80 26.26 2.90
N ARG A 133 5.38 25.50 1.96
CA ARG A 133 6.40 26.01 1.04
C ARG A 133 5.86 27.10 0.10
N LYS A 134 4.63 26.96 -0.40
CA LYS A 134 4.01 27.97 -1.28
C LYS A 134 3.79 29.28 -0.55
N ASN A 135 3.49 29.26 0.75
CA ASN A 135 3.23 30.47 1.54
C ASN A 135 4.51 31.19 1.97
N HIS A 136 5.69 30.57 1.87
CA HIS A 136 6.98 31.17 2.20
C HIS A 136 7.76 31.71 0.98
N THR A 137 7.20 31.62 -0.22
CA THR A 137 7.78 32.27 -1.39
C THR A 137 7.40 33.74 -1.33
N ILE A 138 8.19 34.55 -0.62
CA ILE A 138 8.10 36.01 -0.64
C ILE A 138 8.32 36.45 -2.09
N PRO A 139 7.40 37.22 -2.70
CA PRO A 139 7.62 37.74 -4.04
C PRO A 139 8.86 38.63 -4.01
N ALA A 140 9.87 38.26 -4.82
CA ALA A 140 11.13 38.99 -4.98
C ALA A 140 10.97 40.34 -5.69
N THR A 141 9.78 40.98 -5.58
CA THR A 141 9.43 42.19 -6.32
C THR A 141 9.57 43.46 -5.48
N LEU A 142 10.17 43.45 -4.29
CA LEU A 142 10.31 44.65 -3.45
C LEU A 142 11.73 45.07 -3.13
N ALA A 143 12.72 44.70 -3.98
CA ALA A 143 14.12 45.05 -3.74
C ALA A 143 14.77 45.85 -4.88
N LEU A 144 14.00 46.69 -5.59
CA LEU A 144 14.58 47.61 -6.57
C LEU A 144 13.80 48.93 -6.59
N SER A 145 13.94 49.73 -5.57
CA SER A 145 13.69 51.17 -5.66
C SER A 145 14.20 51.89 -4.43
N THR A 146 15.49 52.15 -4.34
CA THR A 146 16.07 53.31 -3.68
C THR A 146 17.49 53.48 -4.16
N ALA A 147 17.66 54.05 -5.35
CA ALA A 147 18.90 54.73 -5.68
C ALA A 147 18.68 56.24 -5.38
N PRO A 148 19.45 56.88 -4.50
CA PRO A 148 19.41 58.30 -4.31
C PRO A 148 20.13 58.99 -5.45
N SER A 149 19.39 59.83 -6.19
CA SER A 149 19.97 60.86 -7.04
C SER A 149 20.64 61.90 -6.17
N SER A 150 21.96 61.90 -6.10
CA SER A 150 22.73 62.99 -5.55
C SER A 150 23.62 63.62 -6.62
N LEU A 151 23.22 64.78 -7.08
CA LEU A 151 24.02 65.99 -7.11
C LEU A 151 25.31 65.95 -7.93
N LEU A 152 25.28 66.60 -9.06
CA LEU A 152 26.44 67.28 -9.59
C LEU A 152 26.04 68.71 -9.94
N ASN A 153 26.36 69.58 -8.98
CA ASN A 153 26.61 70.99 -9.24
C ASN A 153 28.11 71.27 -9.29
N LYS A 154 28.53 71.82 -10.31
CA LYS A 154 29.63 72.72 -10.68
C LYS A 154 30.45 72.21 -11.82
#